data_6a7a5e72eaafb63681df2d513b2a80b5
#
_entry.id   6a7a5e72eaafb63681df2d513b2a80b5
#
_cell.length_a   1.000
_cell.length_b   1.000
_cell.length_c   1.000
_cell.angle_alpha   90.00
_cell.angle_beta   90.00
_cell.angle_gamma   90.00
#
_symmetry.space_group_name_H-M   'P 1'
#
loop_
_entity.id
_entity.type
_entity.pdbx_description
1 polymer ?
#
loop_
_entity_poly.entity_id
_entity_poly.type
_entity_poly.pdbx_seq_one_letter_code
_entity_poly.pdbx_strand_id
1 'polypeptide(L)'
;MTASRVRVSHVGIAVPSIDAALPFYRDVLGLEPGQPETADGATIVALALGDVHVELLEPSDPDGPVARFLAKRGPGIHHLCYHVPDLDGALERCRAAGYRLIDDVPRRGAGGRRIAFVHPKATAGILLELTD
;
A
#
# COMPACT_ATOMS: atom_id res chain seq x y z
N MET A 1 -27.94 4.31 -11.74
CA MET A 1 -26.54 3.86 -11.81
C MET A 1 -26.10 3.38 -10.42
N THR A 2 -25.51 2.21 -10.35
CA THR A 2 -25.01 1.66 -9.08
C THR A 2 -23.68 2.30 -8.73
N ALA A 3 -23.51 2.74 -7.50
CA ALA A 3 -22.23 3.25 -7.02
C ALA A 3 -21.17 2.14 -7.04
N SER A 4 -19.94 2.49 -7.35
CA SER A 4 -18.83 1.54 -7.30
C SER A 4 -18.61 1.03 -5.88
N ARG A 5 -18.37 -0.27 -5.75
CA ARG A 5 -18.01 -0.91 -4.48
C ARG A 5 -16.51 -0.97 -4.30
N VAL A 6 -15.73 -0.59 -5.31
CA VAL A 6 -14.28 -0.45 -5.24
C VAL A 6 -13.97 0.96 -4.76
N ARG A 7 -13.08 1.08 -3.79
CA ARG A 7 -12.68 2.37 -3.26
C ARG A 7 -11.20 2.37 -2.91
N VAL A 8 -10.62 3.55 -2.79
CA VAL A 8 -9.25 3.68 -2.31
C VAL A 8 -9.23 3.32 -0.83
N SER A 9 -8.36 2.39 -0.46
CA SER A 9 -8.08 2.03 0.94
C SER A 9 -7.00 2.94 1.51
N HIS A 10 -5.84 2.96 0.88
CA HIS A 10 -4.72 3.78 1.33
C HIS A 10 -3.73 4.08 0.21
N VAL A 11 -2.85 5.04 0.51
CA VAL A 11 -1.69 5.39 -0.30
C VAL A 11 -0.44 5.09 0.53
N GLY A 12 0.44 4.24 0.02
CA GLY A 12 1.71 3.94 0.66
C GLY A 12 2.79 4.89 0.18
N ILE A 13 3.48 5.54 1.11
CA ILE A 13 4.53 6.51 0.82
C ILE A 13 5.84 6.03 1.43
N ALA A 14 6.84 5.80 0.59
CA ALA A 14 8.17 5.40 1.04
C ALA A 14 8.94 6.63 1.52
N VAL A 15 9.46 6.55 2.74
CA VAL A 15 10.26 7.62 3.36
C VAL A 15 11.53 7.05 3.96
N PRO A 16 12.64 7.81 3.96
CA PRO A 16 13.86 7.36 4.62
C PRO A 16 13.70 7.26 6.13
N SER A 17 12.85 8.11 6.72
CA SER A 17 12.63 8.18 8.17
C SER A 17 11.20 8.62 8.45
N ILE A 18 10.45 7.78 9.16
CA ILE A 18 9.11 8.13 9.64
C ILE A 18 9.19 9.29 10.64
N ASP A 19 10.18 9.28 11.53
CA ASP A 19 10.34 10.36 12.51
C ASP A 19 10.54 11.72 11.83
N ALA A 20 11.21 11.76 10.68
CA ALA A 20 11.43 13.00 9.94
C ALA A 20 10.19 13.42 9.12
N ALA A 21 9.42 12.46 8.61
CA ALA A 21 8.24 12.71 7.79
C ALA A 21 6.99 13.05 8.61
N LEU A 22 6.86 12.43 9.77
CA LEU A 22 5.65 12.49 10.59
C LEU A 22 5.22 13.88 11.04
N PRO A 23 6.13 14.81 11.39
CA PRO A 23 5.73 16.14 11.86
C PRO A 23 4.83 16.91 10.90
N PHE A 24 5.02 16.80 9.60
CA PHE A 24 4.13 17.45 8.64
C PHE A 24 2.68 16.96 8.80
N TYR A 25 2.49 15.65 8.87
CA TYR A 25 1.15 15.06 8.99
C TYR A 25 0.51 15.34 10.34
N ARG A 26 1.30 15.22 11.40
CA ARG A 26 0.81 15.38 12.76
C ARG A 26 0.62 16.86 13.12
N ASP A 27 1.61 17.69 12.86
CA ASP A 27 1.65 19.06 13.38
C ASP A 27 1.02 20.07 12.41
N VAL A 28 1.15 19.85 11.09
CA VAL A 28 0.56 20.74 10.08
C VAL A 28 -0.87 20.30 9.75
N LEU A 29 -1.09 19.00 9.48
CA LEU A 29 -2.40 18.50 9.11
C LEU A 29 -3.26 18.08 10.29
N GLY A 30 -2.69 17.99 11.50
CA GLY A 30 -3.43 17.62 12.70
C GLY A 30 -3.84 16.17 12.76
N LEU A 31 -3.12 15.27 12.07
CA LEU A 31 -3.49 13.86 12.00
C LEU A 31 -2.87 13.07 13.15
N GLU A 32 -3.60 12.10 13.65
CA GLU A 32 -3.15 11.22 14.73
C GLU A 32 -2.48 9.98 14.14
N PRO A 33 -1.18 9.74 14.41
CA PRO A 33 -0.53 8.54 13.91
C PRO A 33 -1.00 7.29 14.67
N GLY A 34 -1.21 6.21 13.92
CA GLY A 34 -1.46 4.89 14.51
C GLY A 34 -0.18 4.29 15.08
N GLN A 35 -0.31 3.13 15.71
CA GLN A 35 0.82 2.39 16.25
C GLN A 35 1.70 1.85 15.11
N PRO A 36 3.03 1.96 15.22
CA PRO A 36 3.90 1.36 14.22
C PRO A 36 3.74 -0.16 14.16
N GLU A 37 3.79 -0.70 12.96
CA GLU A 37 3.84 -2.14 12.77
C GLU A 37 4.85 -2.48 11.66
N THR A 38 5.27 -3.74 11.59
CA THR A 38 6.26 -4.18 10.60
C THR A 38 5.61 -5.22 9.69
N ALA A 39 5.72 -5.01 8.39
CA ALA A 39 5.28 -5.94 7.36
C ALA A 39 6.10 -5.73 6.09
N ASP A 40 6.39 -6.81 5.37
CA ASP A 40 7.05 -6.76 4.05
C ASP A 40 8.37 -5.99 4.04
N GLY A 41 9.15 -6.07 5.12
CA GLY A 41 10.45 -5.41 5.22
C GLY A 41 10.37 -3.91 5.46
N ALA A 42 9.24 -3.42 5.96
CA ALA A 42 9.06 -2.01 6.28
C ALA A 42 8.41 -1.84 7.65
N THR A 43 8.76 -0.75 8.33
CA THR A 43 7.99 -0.22 9.44
C THR A 43 6.92 0.70 8.87
N ILE A 44 5.70 0.56 9.33
CA ILE A 44 4.53 1.22 8.77
C ILE A 44 3.81 2.01 9.86
N VAL A 45 3.54 3.28 9.59
CA VAL A 45 2.67 4.12 10.42
C VAL A 45 1.53 4.62 9.56
N ALA A 46 0.29 4.33 9.96
CA ALA A 46 -0.91 4.75 9.26
C ALA A 46 -1.49 6.02 9.87
N LEU A 47 -1.99 6.91 9.00
CA LEU A 47 -2.67 8.15 9.40
C LEU A 47 -3.99 8.23 8.64
N ALA A 48 -5.10 8.41 9.35
CA ALA A 48 -6.42 8.48 8.73
C ALA A 48 -6.65 9.86 8.12
N LEU A 49 -7.09 9.87 6.86
CA LEU A 49 -7.53 11.05 6.12
C LEU A 49 -8.98 10.81 5.67
N GLY A 50 -9.95 11.05 6.54
CA GLY A 50 -11.33 10.67 6.26
C GLY A 50 -11.43 9.14 6.12
N ASP A 51 -11.99 8.66 5.01
CA ASP A 51 -12.17 7.23 4.76
C ASP A 51 -10.95 6.55 4.13
N VAL A 52 -9.91 7.32 3.84
CA VAL A 52 -8.66 6.84 3.23
C VAL A 52 -7.54 7.02 4.25
N HIS A 53 -6.49 6.19 4.19
CA HIS A 53 -5.30 6.49 4.97
C HIS A 53 -4.05 6.64 4.11
N VAL A 54 -3.09 7.35 4.69
CA VAL A 54 -1.71 7.34 4.22
C VAL A 54 -0.93 6.39 5.12
N GLU A 55 -0.12 5.54 4.51
CA GLU A 55 0.84 4.70 5.24
C GLU A 55 2.24 5.19 4.92
N LEU A 56 2.95 5.65 5.95
CA LEU A 56 4.36 5.98 5.84
C LEU A 56 5.18 4.70 6.01
N LEU A 57 6.04 4.41 5.05
CA LEU A 57 6.80 3.16 4.97
C LEU A 57 8.28 3.48 5.10
N GLU A 58 8.90 3.02 6.16
CA GLU A 58 10.35 3.14 6.39
C GLU A 58 10.98 1.77 6.28
N PRO A 59 12.11 1.59 5.56
CA PRO A 59 12.74 0.27 5.45
C PRO A 59 13.13 -0.29 6.80
N SER A 60 12.74 -1.53 7.07
CA SER A 60 13.23 -2.33 8.21
C SER A 60 14.16 -3.46 7.75
N ASP A 61 14.19 -3.71 6.44
CA ASP A 61 15.07 -4.68 5.78
C ASP A 61 15.79 -3.95 4.65
N PRO A 62 17.14 -3.87 4.69
CA PRO A 62 17.90 -3.15 3.64
C PRO A 62 17.77 -3.79 2.26
N ASP A 63 17.35 -5.05 2.19
CA ASP A 63 17.12 -5.76 0.92
C ASP A 63 15.63 -5.85 0.55
N GLY A 64 14.77 -5.20 1.32
CA GLY A 64 13.32 -5.24 1.11
C GLY A 64 12.83 -4.31 0.00
N PRO A 65 11.54 -4.42 -0.38
CA PRO A 65 10.97 -3.64 -1.47
C PRO A 65 11.02 -2.12 -1.27
N VAL A 66 10.78 -1.64 -0.05
CA VAL A 66 10.80 -0.20 0.25
C VAL A 66 12.21 0.35 0.17
N ALA A 67 13.21 -0.40 0.69
CA ALA A 67 14.62 -0.01 0.59
C ALA A 67 15.06 0.08 -0.87
N ARG A 68 14.68 -0.90 -1.70
CA ARG A 68 15.00 -0.89 -3.13
C ARG A 68 14.32 0.28 -3.86
N PHE A 69 13.08 0.58 -3.52
CA PHE A 69 12.36 1.72 -4.08
C PHE A 69 13.09 3.03 -3.79
N LEU A 70 13.44 3.25 -2.51
CA LEU A 70 14.16 4.47 -2.10
C LEU A 70 15.52 4.60 -2.78
N ALA A 71 16.26 3.51 -2.90
CA ALA A 71 17.56 3.51 -3.56
C ALA A 71 17.45 3.88 -5.04
N LYS A 72 16.38 3.45 -5.70
CA LYS A 72 16.20 3.65 -7.14
C LYS A 72 15.50 4.95 -7.47
N ARG A 73 14.51 5.38 -6.67
CA ARG A 73 13.64 6.51 -7.00
C ARG A 73 13.64 7.64 -5.97
N GLY A 74 14.21 7.41 -4.78
CA GLY A 74 14.06 8.34 -3.66
C GLY A 74 12.69 8.28 -3.02
N PRO A 75 12.40 9.17 -2.04
CA PRO A 75 11.11 9.21 -1.37
C PRO A 75 9.96 9.48 -2.35
N GLY A 76 8.81 8.87 -2.10
CA GLY A 76 7.63 9.10 -2.93
C GLY A 76 6.54 8.04 -2.72
N ILE A 77 5.50 8.14 -3.52
CA ILE A 77 4.40 7.18 -3.49
C ILE A 77 4.92 5.83 -3.96
N HIS A 78 4.80 4.84 -3.07
CA HIS A 78 5.25 3.46 -3.32
C HIS A 78 4.15 2.63 -3.96
N HIS A 79 2.92 2.74 -3.45
CA HIS A 79 1.78 1.98 -3.97
C HIS A 79 0.46 2.65 -3.63
N LEU A 80 -0.57 2.24 -4.37
CA LEU A 80 -1.97 2.52 -4.05
C LEU A 80 -2.64 1.21 -3.67
N CYS A 81 -3.55 1.25 -2.70
CA CYS A 81 -4.36 0.10 -2.34
C CYS A 81 -5.82 0.39 -2.58
N TYR A 82 -6.49 -0.51 -3.30
CA TYR A 82 -7.93 -0.48 -3.48
C TYR A 82 -8.60 -1.55 -2.64
N HIS A 83 -9.69 -1.16 -1.98
CA HIS A 83 -10.58 -2.10 -1.35
C HIS A 83 -11.56 -2.64 -2.40
N VAL A 84 -11.63 -3.95 -2.53
CA VAL A 84 -12.55 -4.63 -3.46
C VAL A 84 -13.49 -5.53 -2.68
N PRO A 85 -14.73 -5.75 -3.16
CA PRO A 85 -15.70 -6.58 -2.42
C PRO A 85 -15.30 -8.06 -2.34
N ASP A 86 -14.54 -8.55 -3.33
CA ASP A 86 -14.17 -9.96 -3.45
C ASP A 86 -12.76 -10.06 -4.02
N LEU A 87 -11.78 -10.20 -3.12
CA LEU A 87 -10.37 -10.25 -3.52
C LEU A 87 -10.06 -11.47 -4.38
N ASP A 88 -10.56 -12.65 -3.99
CA ASP A 88 -10.31 -13.87 -4.77
C ASP A 88 -10.87 -13.73 -6.19
N GLY A 89 -12.08 -13.20 -6.33
CA GLY A 89 -12.70 -12.96 -7.63
C GLY A 89 -11.94 -11.94 -8.46
N ALA A 90 -11.42 -10.86 -7.83
CA ALA A 90 -10.62 -9.86 -8.53
C ALA A 90 -9.34 -10.48 -9.09
N LEU A 91 -8.64 -11.31 -8.31
CA LEU A 91 -7.42 -11.99 -8.75
C LEU A 91 -7.72 -12.97 -9.89
N GLU A 92 -8.85 -13.69 -9.81
CA GLU A 92 -9.27 -14.60 -10.89
C GLU A 92 -9.52 -13.83 -12.20
N ARG A 93 -10.17 -12.68 -12.12
CA ARG A 93 -10.38 -11.82 -13.29
C ARG A 93 -9.07 -11.28 -13.87
N CYS A 94 -8.10 -10.96 -13.01
CA CYS A 94 -6.75 -10.57 -13.47
C CYS A 94 -6.11 -11.69 -14.27
N ARG A 95 -6.11 -12.90 -13.74
CA ARG A 95 -5.54 -14.07 -14.44
C ARG A 95 -6.25 -14.34 -15.76
N ALA A 96 -7.57 -14.33 -15.75
CA ALA A 96 -8.36 -14.58 -16.95
C ALA A 96 -8.12 -13.55 -18.05
N ALA A 97 -7.86 -12.29 -17.67
CA ALA A 97 -7.59 -11.20 -18.61
C ALA A 97 -6.11 -11.07 -18.98
N GLY A 98 -5.23 -11.90 -18.40
CA GLY A 98 -3.80 -11.87 -18.70
C GLY A 98 -3.01 -10.77 -17.97
N TYR A 99 -3.57 -10.17 -16.92
CA TYR A 99 -2.84 -9.21 -16.10
C TYR A 99 -1.91 -9.94 -15.15
N ARG A 100 -0.65 -9.50 -15.14
CA ARG A 100 0.39 -10.12 -14.31
C ARG A 100 0.19 -9.78 -12.84
N LEU A 101 0.21 -10.82 -11.98
CA LEU A 101 0.12 -10.67 -10.53
C LEU A 101 1.50 -10.87 -9.90
N ILE A 102 1.77 -10.16 -8.81
CA ILE A 102 2.89 -10.46 -7.92
C ILE A 102 2.47 -11.59 -6.98
N ASP A 103 1.28 -11.47 -6.40
CA ASP A 103 0.70 -12.49 -5.52
C ASP A 103 -0.44 -13.20 -6.24
N ASP A 104 -0.29 -14.50 -6.50
CA ASP A 104 -1.33 -15.30 -7.15
C ASP A 104 -2.50 -15.59 -6.24
N VAL A 105 -2.25 -15.63 -4.93
CA VAL A 105 -3.26 -15.86 -3.90
C VAL A 105 -3.12 -14.80 -2.81
N PRO A 106 -4.23 -14.48 -2.11
CA PRO A 106 -4.15 -13.52 -1.01
C PRO A 106 -3.20 -13.97 0.10
N ARG A 107 -2.54 -12.99 0.70
CA ARG A 107 -1.69 -13.21 1.87
C ARG A 107 -2.00 -12.16 2.92
N ARG A 108 -1.45 -12.30 4.12
CA ARG A 108 -1.63 -11.34 5.20
C ARG A 108 -0.66 -10.17 5.04
N GLY A 109 -1.21 -8.96 5.07
CA GLY A 109 -0.44 -7.72 5.08
C GLY A 109 -0.61 -6.97 6.39
N ALA A 110 -0.33 -5.67 6.35
CA ALA A 110 -0.45 -4.78 7.50
C ALA A 110 -1.87 -4.82 8.06
N GLY A 111 -1.98 -4.80 9.39
CA GLY A 111 -3.27 -4.89 10.08
C GLY A 111 -3.92 -6.26 9.99
N GLY A 112 -3.21 -7.29 9.55
CA GLY A 112 -3.75 -8.64 9.38
C GLY A 112 -4.72 -8.77 8.22
N ARG A 113 -4.83 -7.78 7.34
CA ARG A 113 -5.76 -7.79 6.21
C ARG A 113 -5.29 -8.76 5.13
N ARG A 114 -6.24 -9.32 4.41
CA ARG A 114 -5.96 -10.10 3.21
C ARG A 114 -5.59 -9.15 2.09
N ILE A 115 -4.42 -9.37 1.47
CA ILE A 115 -3.93 -8.51 0.41
C ILE A 115 -3.35 -9.32 -0.73
N ALA A 116 -3.23 -8.69 -1.91
CA ALA A 116 -2.46 -9.19 -3.03
C ALA A 116 -1.98 -8.02 -3.88
N PHE A 117 -0.75 -8.11 -4.40
CA PHE A 117 -0.20 -7.08 -5.28
C PHE A 117 -0.34 -7.47 -6.75
N VAL A 118 -0.71 -6.49 -7.56
CA VAL A 118 -0.73 -6.57 -9.02
C VAL A 118 0.56 -5.96 -9.57
N HIS A 119 1.19 -6.63 -10.52
CA HIS A 119 2.47 -6.18 -11.05
C HIS A 119 2.32 -4.84 -11.78
N PRO A 120 3.27 -3.89 -11.62
CA PRO A 120 3.19 -2.57 -12.26
C PRO A 120 3.06 -2.60 -13.79
N LYS A 121 3.59 -3.63 -14.45
CA LYS A 121 3.43 -3.79 -15.91
C LYS A 121 1.98 -3.96 -16.34
N ALA A 122 1.13 -4.49 -15.46
CA ALA A 122 -0.29 -4.67 -15.75
C ALA A 122 -1.09 -3.37 -15.58
N THR A 123 -0.55 -2.38 -14.87
CA THR A 123 -1.27 -1.20 -14.40
C THR A 123 -0.58 0.12 -14.76
N ALA A 124 0.11 0.14 -15.90
CA ALA A 124 0.78 1.32 -16.44
C ALA A 124 1.87 1.90 -15.52
N GLY A 125 2.56 1.03 -14.79
CA GLY A 125 3.71 1.42 -13.96
C GLY A 125 3.39 1.69 -12.50
N ILE A 126 2.15 1.51 -12.08
CA ILE A 126 1.73 1.73 -10.69
C ILE A 126 1.68 0.38 -9.97
N LEU A 127 2.37 0.28 -8.83
CA LEU A 127 2.21 -0.89 -7.96
C LEU A 127 0.86 -0.78 -7.26
N LEU A 128 -0.05 -1.70 -7.56
CA LEU A 128 -1.38 -1.74 -6.96
C LEU A 128 -1.49 -2.88 -5.97
N GLU A 129 -2.01 -2.56 -4.80
CA GLU A 129 -2.40 -3.53 -3.79
C GLU A 129 -3.92 -3.62 -3.78
N LEU A 130 -4.44 -4.84 -3.62
CA LEU A 130 -5.88 -5.09 -3.46
C LEU A 130 -6.12 -5.71 -2.09
N THR A 131 -7.22 -5.32 -1.47
CA THR A 131 -7.65 -5.88 -0.17
C THR A 131 -9.17 -6.03 -0.15
N ASP A 132 -9.69 -6.90 0.71
CA ASP A 132 -11.14 -7.00 0.96
C ASP A 132 -11.49 -6.91 2.44
#